data_8d4c61b820d27ceae22729aa304717b0
#
_entry.id   8d4c61b820d27ceae22729aa304717b0
#
_cell.length_a   1.000
_cell.length_b   1.000
_cell.length_c   1.000
_cell.angle_alpha   90.00
_cell.angle_beta   90.00
_cell.angle_gamma   90.00
#
_symmetry.space_group_name_H-M   'P 1'
#
loop_
_entity.id
_entity.type
_entity.pdbx_description
1 polymer ?
#
loop_
_entity_poly.entity_id
_entity_poly.type
_entity_poly.pdbx_seq_one_letter_code
_entity_poly.pdbx_strand_id
1 'polypeptide(L)'
;MDPAFQSATNLIRALRRKKIGALELLELYIQRVEQYDTVLNALPVRDFAAARKRAKAFDRKGAKPGLLGGLPMTVKESFNVAGLATTWGLSEYRDNKPRTNALAVERFLRAGANIFAKSNVPVLLADWETSNPVYGRTVNPWNHERTPGGSSGGSAAALAAGLTGLEAGSDIGGSIRNPAHYCGIYGHKPTWGVCSMAGQALPGSAHPSDISVIGPMARSAVDLELAFRVMAGPDEIDGAGWKLALPKPQRKTLRGWRVAVLASHPTAETDATVQDSIRALAKFLASKGAKVSERALPDFDLAEAHHVFIQLLRGATSGRQTAEFFAKMMSAKETLSADDGSYYAQMVRANTQPHKDWLTASNRRHQMRLAWAEFFGDWDVLLCPNAASAAFPHSMPGERWERMIRVNGKPQPATTQMWWAGIAGMCYLPGTAAPIGLSPEGLPLSVQVVGPQHGDLSTIRFAQMLEREYYSFIPPGGY
;
A
#
# COMPACT_ATOMS: atom_id res chain seq x y z
N MET A 1 -20.28 13.98 12.83
CA MET A 1 -19.58 13.27 11.73
C MET A 1 -20.12 11.85 11.69
N ASP A 2 -20.53 11.39 10.52
CA ASP A 2 -21.04 10.02 10.32
C ASP A 2 -20.06 8.99 10.89
N PRO A 3 -20.50 8.02 11.72
CA PRO A 3 -19.63 6.97 12.28
C PRO A 3 -18.85 6.21 11.21
N ALA A 4 -19.38 6.05 10.00
CA ALA A 4 -18.73 5.35 8.89
C ALA A 4 -17.38 5.98 8.49
N PHE A 5 -17.22 7.29 8.66
CA PHE A 5 -16.02 8.04 8.29
C PHE A 5 -15.16 8.46 9.49
N GLN A 6 -15.51 8.07 10.70
CA GLN A 6 -14.65 8.30 11.86
C GLN A 6 -13.36 7.47 11.77
N SER A 7 -12.30 7.95 12.44
CA SER A 7 -11.08 7.19 12.60
C SER A 7 -11.32 5.92 13.42
N ALA A 8 -10.59 4.84 13.14
CA ALA A 8 -10.65 3.60 13.91
C ALA A 8 -10.41 3.85 15.41
N THR A 9 -9.46 4.73 15.73
CA THR A 9 -9.17 5.14 17.11
C THR A 9 -10.38 5.77 17.80
N ASN A 10 -11.16 6.60 17.11
CA ASN A 10 -12.38 7.20 17.65
C ASN A 10 -13.49 6.14 17.82
N LEU A 11 -13.66 5.26 16.85
CA LEU A 11 -14.61 4.15 16.92
C LEU A 11 -14.29 3.20 18.08
N ILE A 12 -13.02 2.82 18.27
CA ILE A 12 -12.58 2.00 19.40
C ILE A 12 -12.88 2.69 20.74
N ARG A 13 -12.66 4.01 20.80
CA ARG A 13 -13.00 4.79 22.00
C ARG A 13 -14.50 4.79 22.28
N ALA A 14 -15.34 4.89 21.25
CA ALA A 14 -16.79 4.82 21.35
C ALA A 14 -17.27 3.44 21.83
N LEU A 15 -16.73 2.36 21.24
CA LEU A 15 -16.98 0.97 21.64
C LEU A 15 -16.60 0.73 23.11
N ARG A 16 -15.39 1.13 23.54
CA ARG A 16 -14.94 1.00 24.94
C ARG A 16 -15.79 1.77 25.93
N ARG A 17 -16.32 2.92 25.54
CA ARG A 17 -17.23 3.75 26.35
C ARG A 17 -18.69 3.30 26.23
N LYS A 18 -18.96 2.23 25.47
CA LYS A 18 -20.33 1.72 25.21
C LYS A 18 -21.27 2.79 24.64
N LYS A 19 -20.73 3.74 23.87
CA LYS A 19 -21.52 4.74 23.12
C LYS A 19 -22.14 4.13 21.86
N ILE A 20 -21.56 3.05 21.36
CA ILE A 20 -22.05 2.20 20.28
C ILE A 20 -21.67 0.75 20.60
N GLY A 21 -22.52 -0.20 20.27
CA GLY A 21 -22.22 -1.63 20.37
C GLY A 21 -21.38 -2.14 19.22
N ALA A 22 -20.64 -3.24 19.45
CA ALA A 22 -19.85 -3.86 18.35
C ALA A 22 -20.76 -4.42 17.28
N LEU A 23 -21.92 -4.97 17.63
CA LEU A 23 -22.92 -5.42 16.66
C LEU A 23 -23.54 -4.23 15.90
N GLU A 24 -23.89 -3.15 16.57
CA GLU A 24 -24.46 -1.96 15.97
C GLU A 24 -23.48 -1.33 14.96
N LEU A 25 -22.22 -1.18 15.32
CA LEU A 25 -21.19 -0.68 14.41
C LEU A 25 -20.95 -1.61 13.21
N LEU A 26 -20.98 -2.92 13.43
CA LEU A 26 -20.87 -3.90 12.34
C LEU A 26 -22.06 -3.81 11.38
N GLU A 27 -23.30 -3.72 11.89
CA GLU A 27 -24.50 -3.60 11.05
C GLU A 27 -24.48 -2.30 10.23
N LEU A 28 -23.99 -1.20 10.80
CA LEU A 28 -23.75 0.02 10.04
C LEU A 28 -22.87 -0.22 8.81
N TYR A 29 -21.73 -0.88 8.99
CA TYR A 29 -20.84 -1.19 7.86
C TYR A 29 -21.47 -2.21 6.89
N ILE A 30 -22.18 -3.23 7.38
CA ILE A 30 -22.88 -4.19 6.51
C ILE A 30 -23.93 -3.49 5.65
N GLN A 31 -24.75 -2.62 6.23
CA GLN A 31 -25.76 -1.85 5.48
C GLN A 31 -25.11 -0.98 4.41
N ARG A 32 -23.99 -0.32 4.72
CA ARG A 32 -23.25 0.46 3.73
C ARG A 32 -22.66 -0.42 2.62
N VAL A 33 -22.13 -1.59 2.95
CA VAL A 33 -21.65 -2.56 1.92
C VAL A 33 -22.80 -3.01 1.03
N GLU A 34 -23.98 -3.32 1.59
CA GLU A 34 -25.15 -3.71 0.82
C GLU A 34 -25.66 -2.58 -0.09
N GLN A 35 -25.54 -1.33 0.36
CA GLN A 35 -25.99 -0.15 -0.38
C GLN A 35 -25.00 0.26 -1.49
N TYR A 36 -23.70 0.34 -1.21
CA TYR A 36 -22.73 0.99 -2.09
C TYR A 36 -21.81 0.03 -2.82
N ASP A 37 -21.55 -1.17 -2.26
CA ASP A 37 -20.55 -2.08 -2.83
C ASP A 37 -21.05 -2.85 -4.05
N THR A 38 -22.33 -2.78 -4.35
CA THR A 38 -22.92 -3.29 -5.61
C THR A 38 -22.34 -2.58 -6.84
N VAL A 39 -21.95 -1.30 -6.69
CA VAL A 39 -21.32 -0.51 -7.74
C VAL A 39 -19.80 -0.52 -7.58
N LEU A 40 -19.29 -0.35 -6.35
CA LEU A 40 -17.85 -0.26 -6.10
C LEU A 40 -17.12 -1.58 -6.31
N ASN A 41 -17.75 -2.71 -5.95
CA ASN A 41 -17.15 -4.04 -5.95
C ASN A 41 -15.80 -4.10 -5.22
N ALA A 42 -15.75 -3.48 -4.06
CA ALA A 42 -14.54 -3.39 -3.23
C ALA A 42 -14.37 -4.60 -2.30
N LEU A 43 -15.49 -5.23 -1.85
CA LEU A 43 -15.53 -6.30 -0.83
C LEU A 43 -16.24 -7.58 -1.33
N PRO A 44 -15.64 -8.32 -2.26
CA PRO A 44 -16.30 -9.48 -2.89
C PRO A 44 -16.39 -10.71 -1.98
N VAL A 45 -15.53 -10.87 -0.97
CA VAL A 45 -15.54 -12.03 -0.06
C VAL A 45 -16.06 -11.56 1.31
N ARG A 46 -17.23 -12.06 1.71
CA ARG A 46 -18.00 -11.58 2.88
C ARG A 46 -18.24 -12.70 3.88
N ASP A 47 -18.10 -12.39 5.18
CA ASP A 47 -18.35 -13.31 6.31
C ASP A 47 -19.26 -12.66 7.35
N PHE A 48 -20.39 -12.10 6.90
CA PHE A 48 -21.30 -11.34 7.78
C PHE A 48 -21.89 -12.18 8.90
N ALA A 49 -22.20 -13.46 8.64
CA ALA A 49 -22.82 -14.33 9.63
C ALA A 49 -21.87 -14.60 10.83
N ALA A 50 -20.62 -14.97 10.55
CA ALA A 50 -19.65 -15.21 11.61
C ALA A 50 -19.22 -13.88 12.27
N ALA A 51 -19.12 -12.77 11.52
CA ALA A 51 -18.83 -11.46 12.07
C ALA A 51 -19.91 -11.00 13.06
N ARG A 52 -21.20 -11.24 12.78
CA ARG A 52 -22.31 -10.99 13.72
C ARG A 52 -22.18 -11.79 15.01
N LYS A 53 -21.77 -13.05 14.93
CA LYS A 53 -21.54 -13.90 16.12
C LYS A 53 -20.40 -13.33 16.96
N ARG A 54 -19.30 -12.93 16.35
CA ARG A 54 -18.15 -12.30 17.03
C ARG A 54 -18.55 -10.96 17.65
N ALA A 55 -19.27 -10.10 16.95
CA ALA A 55 -19.74 -8.83 17.46
C ALA A 55 -20.63 -8.98 18.71
N LYS A 56 -21.61 -9.89 18.66
CA LYS A 56 -22.44 -10.23 19.85
C LYS A 56 -21.58 -10.71 21.03
N ALA A 57 -20.49 -11.43 20.78
CA ALA A 57 -19.58 -11.87 21.87
C ALA A 57 -18.82 -10.69 22.47
N PHE A 58 -18.41 -9.69 21.68
CA PHE A 58 -17.77 -8.46 22.18
C PHE A 58 -18.72 -7.60 23.03
N ASP A 59 -20.02 -7.61 22.75
CA ASP A 59 -21.02 -6.81 23.48
C ASP A 59 -21.45 -7.47 24.81
N ARG A 60 -21.07 -8.74 25.09
CA ARG A 60 -21.43 -9.42 26.35
C ARG A 60 -20.82 -8.72 27.57
N LYS A 61 -21.55 -8.73 28.68
CA LYS A 61 -21.06 -8.23 29.96
C LYS A 61 -19.80 -9.00 30.37
N GLY A 62 -18.73 -8.29 30.71
CA GLY A 62 -17.46 -8.90 31.09
C GLY A 62 -16.54 -9.30 29.94
N ALA A 63 -16.92 -9.09 28.70
CA ALA A 63 -16.04 -9.31 27.55
C ALA A 63 -14.76 -8.47 27.64
N LYS A 64 -13.64 -9.06 27.22
CA LYS A 64 -12.33 -8.38 27.14
C LYS A 64 -11.96 -8.19 25.64
N PRO A 65 -12.45 -7.15 24.98
CA PRO A 65 -12.39 -7.04 23.51
C PRO A 65 -11.00 -6.69 22.95
N GLY A 66 -9.96 -6.65 23.76
CA GLY A 66 -8.59 -6.37 23.31
C GLY A 66 -8.35 -4.93 22.87
N LEU A 67 -7.21 -4.70 22.18
CA LEU A 67 -6.76 -3.37 21.76
C LEU A 67 -7.73 -2.72 20.76
N LEU A 68 -8.27 -3.49 19.83
CA LEU A 68 -9.17 -3.00 18.76
C LEU A 68 -10.66 -3.04 19.14
N GLY A 69 -11.00 -3.54 20.32
CA GLY A 69 -12.30 -3.31 20.94
C GLY A 69 -13.53 -3.87 20.23
N GLY A 70 -13.38 -4.84 19.34
CA GLY A 70 -14.46 -5.34 18.49
C GLY A 70 -14.64 -4.55 17.18
N LEU A 71 -13.70 -3.67 16.84
CA LEU A 71 -13.74 -2.86 15.61
C LEU A 71 -13.94 -3.73 14.36
N PRO A 72 -14.99 -3.48 13.56
CA PRO A 72 -15.14 -4.12 12.26
C PRO A 72 -14.04 -3.64 11.30
N MET A 73 -13.34 -4.58 10.65
CA MET A 73 -12.32 -4.29 9.64
C MET A 73 -12.35 -5.31 8.52
N THR A 74 -11.67 -4.97 7.43
CA THR A 74 -11.45 -5.85 6.30
C THR A 74 -9.96 -6.05 6.07
N VAL A 75 -9.61 -7.06 5.26
CA VAL A 75 -8.23 -7.33 4.84
C VAL A 75 -8.20 -7.61 3.35
N LYS A 76 -7.09 -7.27 2.71
CA LYS A 76 -6.88 -7.57 1.29
C LYS A 76 -7.09 -9.06 1.02
N GLU A 77 -7.72 -9.38 -0.11
CA GLU A 77 -8.12 -10.75 -0.48
C GLU A 77 -6.94 -11.75 -0.44
N SER A 78 -5.75 -11.27 -0.68
CA SER A 78 -4.52 -12.07 -0.69
C SER A 78 -4.04 -12.58 0.69
N PHE A 79 -4.61 -12.11 1.79
CA PHE A 79 -4.35 -12.68 3.12
C PHE A 79 -5.17 -13.95 3.32
N ASN A 80 -4.56 -15.00 3.84
CA ASN A 80 -5.29 -16.16 4.32
C ASN A 80 -6.15 -15.78 5.52
N VAL A 81 -7.45 -16.02 5.38
CA VAL A 81 -8.44 -16.01 6.48
C VAL A 81 -9.08 -17.38 6.46
N ALA A 82 -8.98 -18.14 7.54
CA ALA A 82 -9.44 -19.53 7.60
C ALA A 82 -10.90 -19.66 7.16
N GLY A 83 -11.15 -20.52 6.18
CA GLY A 83 -12.48 -20.78 5.63
C GLY A 83 -12.97 -19.78 4.57
N LEU A 84 -12.29 -18.67 4.32
CA LEU A 84 -12.64 -17.69 3.29
C LEU A 84 -11.77 -17.85 2.03
N ALA A 85 -12.34 -17.56 0.87
CA ALA A 85 -11.63 -17.68 -0.40
C ALA A 85 -10.37 -16.78 -0.41
N THR A 86 -9.26 -17.34 -0.91
CA THR A 86 -7.98 -16.64 -1.14
C THR A 86 -7.48 -17.06 -2.52
N THR A 87 -7.71 -16.22 -3.52
CA THR A 87 -7.55 -16.57 -4.93
C THR A 87 -6.44 -15.79 -5.63
N TRP A 88 -6.04 -14.63 -5.10
CA TRP A 88 -5.19 -13.65 -5.77
C TRP A 88 -5.73 -13.25 -7.16
N GLY A 89 -7.07 -13.33 -7.32
CA GLY A 89 -7.76 -13.05 -8.59
C GLY A 89 -7.59 -14.11 -9.67
N LEU A 90 -7.05 -15.28 -9.36
CA LEU A 90 -6.81 -16.39 -10.26
C LEU A 90 -8.00 -17.35 -10.25
N SER A 91 -8.56 -17.67 -11.43
CA SER A 91 -9.72 -18.58 -11.56
C SER A 91 -9.44 -19.98 -11.06
N GLU A 92 -8.21 -20.46 -11.19
CA GLU A 92 -7.76 -21.78 -10.71
C GLU A 92 -7.82 -21.92 -9.18
N TYR A 93 -7.77 -20.81 -8.46
CA TYR A 93 -7.88 -20.79 -6.99
C TYR A 93 -9.25 -20.33 -6.48
N ARG A 94 -10.28 -20.29 -7.33
CA ARG A 94 -11.64 -19.83 -6.95
C ARG A 94 -12.17 -20.52 -5.69
N ASP A 95 -11.91 -21.80 -5.54
CA ASP A 95 -12.38 -22.63 -4.42
C ASP A 95 -11.32 -22.82 -3.32
N ASN A 96 -10.17 -22.15 -3.43
CA ASN A 96 -9.13 -22.24 -2.43
C ASN A 96 -9.55 -21.52 -1.14
N LYS A 97 -9.80 -22.28 -0.08
CA LYS A 97 -10.13 -21.81 1.26
C LYS A 97 -9.06 -22.30 2.23
N PRO A 98 -8.11 -21.46 2.64
CA PRO A 98 -7.06 -21.83 3.57
C PRO A 98 -7.65 -22.32 4.90
N ARG A 99 -6.95 -23.26 5.54
CA ARG A 99 -7.34 -23.79 6.86
C ARG A 99 -6.80 -22.97 8.02
N THR A 100 -5.80 -22.12 7.77
CA THR A 100 -5.13 -21.27 8.76
C THR A 100 -5.16 -19.82 8.35
N ASN A 101 -5.12 -18.93 9.32
CA ASN A 101 -5.02 -17.50 9.06
C ASN A 101 -3.57 -17.10 8.74
N ALA A 102 -3.42 -16.02 8.00
CA ALA A 102 -2.14 -15.30 7.93
C ALA A 102 -1.77 -14.77 9.33
N LEU A 103 -0.46 -14.69 9.62
CA LEU A 103 0.01 -14.22 10.94
C LEU A 103 -0.51 -12.81 11.28
N ALA A 104 -0.56 -11.90 10.30
CA ALA A 104 -1.14 -10.57 10.50
C ALA A 104 -2.63 -10.63 10.85
N VAL A 105 -3.40 -11.53 10.21
CA VAL A 105 -4.82 -11.78 10.52
C VAL A 105 -4.97 -12.29 11.96
N GLU A 106 -4.16 -13.27 12.37
CA GLU A 106 -4.14 -13.76 13.76
C GLU A 106 -3.86 -12.64 14.77
N ARG A 107 -2.91 -11.76 14.45
CA ARG A 107 -2.58 -10.62 15.31
C ARG A 107 -3.75 -9.64 15.43
N PHE A 108 -4.44 -9.34 14.34
CA PHE A 108 -5.64 -8.50 14.37
C PHE A 108 -6.77 -9.16 15.19
N LEU A 109 -7.03 -10.44 14.98
CA LEU A 109 -8.05 -11.17 15.75
C LEU A 109 -7.72 -11.22 17.25
N ARG A 110 -6.46 -11.50 17.62
CA ARG A 110 -5.99 -11.45 19.02
C ARG A 110 -6.09 -10.05 19.64
N ALA A 111 -5.87 -9.01 18.81
CA ALA A 111 -6.07 -7.62 19.22
C ALA A 111 -7.56 -7.23 19.34
N GLY A 112 -8.48 -8.12 18.99
CA GLY A 112 -9.92 -7.91 19.12
C GLY A 112 -10.58 -7.27 17.89
N ALA A 113 -9.98 -7.36 16.70
CA ALA A 113 -10.62 -6.97 15.45
C ALA A 113 -11.76 -7.94 15.09
N ASN A 114 -12.79 -7.41 14.42
CA ASN A 114 -13.83 -8.20 13.81
C ASN A 114 -13.72 -8.16 12.29
N ILE A 115 -12.94 -9.09 11.71
CA ILE A 115 -12.74 -9.17 10.25
C ILE A 115 -14.01 -9.73 9.60
N PHE A 116 -14.73 -8.94 8.80
CA PHE A 116 -16.03 -9.28 8.27
C PHE A 116 -16.07 -9.47 6.74
N ALA A 117 -15.01 -9.06 6.04
CA ALA A 117 -14.88 -9.24 4.59
C ALA A 117 -13.41 -9.15 4.14
N LYS A 118 -13.15 -9.54 2.88
CA LYS A 118 -11.87 -9.35 2.20
C LYS A 118 -12.06 -8.49 0.96
N SER A 119 -11.07 -7.62 0.70
CA SER A 119 -11.13 -6.60 -0.34
C SER A 119 -10.49 -7.03 -1.64
N ASN A 120 -11.05 -6.59 -2.77
CA ASN A 120 -10.71 -7.02 -4.13
C ASN A 120 -9.26 -6.68 -4.54
N VAL A 121 -8.72 -7.46 -5.46
CA VAL A 121 -7.34 -7.39 -5.95
C VAL A 121 -7.28 -7.61 -7.46
N PRO A 122 -6.24 -7.16 -8.18
CA PRO A 122 -5.96 -7.61 -9.54
C PRO A 122 -5.33 -9.01 -9.56
N VAL A 123 -5.34 -9.64 -10.73
CA VAL A 123 -4.70 -10.94 -10.96
C VAL A 123 -3.24 -10.92 -10.50
N LEU A 124 -2.86 -11.92 -9.69
CA LEU A 124 -1.50 -12.08 -9.13
C LEU A 124 -0.98 -10.85 -8.36
N LEU A 125 -1.86 -9.93 -7.97
CA LEU A 125 -1.52 -8.64 -7.35
C LEU A 125 -0.60 -7.79 -8.24
N ALA A 126 -0.69 -7.92 -9.56
CA ALA A 126 0.31 -7.46 -10.50
C ALA A 126 -0.10 -6.26 -11.35
N ASP A 127 -1.11 -5.51 -10.93
CA ASP A 127 -1.60 -4.32 -11.65
C ASP A 127 -1.97 -3.19 -10.70
N TRP A 128 -2.05 -1.96 -11.24
CA TRP A 128 -2.61 -0.77 -10.60
C TRP A 128 -4.05 -0.48 -11.06
N GLU A 129 -4.64 -1.41 -11.75
CA GLU A 129 -6.08 -1.49 -12.01
C GLU A 129 -6.63 -2.74 -11.34
N THR A 130 -7.49 -2.56 -10.32
CA THR A 130 -8.02 -3.68 -9.53
C THR A 130 -9.15 -4.36 -10.28
N SER A 131 -8.81 -5.37 -11.07
CA SER A 131 -9.74 -6.18 -11.85
C SER A 131 -9.24 -7.61 -11.99
N ASN A 132 -10.15 -8.59 -11.92
CA ASN A 132 -9.83 -10.00 -12.10
C ASN A 132 -11.06 -10.81 -12.58
N PRO A 133 -10.86 -12.00 -13.17
CA PRO A 133 -11.95 -12.83 -13.69
C PRO A 133 -12.80 -13.53 -12.60
N VAL A 134 -12.35 -13.54 -11.34
CA VAL A 134 -13.08 -14.19 -10.24
C VAL A 134 -14.15 -13.26 -9.67
N TYR A 135 -13.80 -11.99 -9.44
CA TYR A 135 -14.63 -11.03 -8.72
C TYR A 135 -15.03 -9.80 -9.56
N GLY A 136 -14.41 -9.59 -10.72
CA GLY A 136 -14.64 -8.40 -11.55
C GLY A 136 -13.79 -7.21 -11.12
N ARG A 137 -14.18 -6.01 -11.57
CA ARG A 137 -13.46 -4.74 -11.41
C ARG A 137 -13.97 -3.98 -10.18
N THR A 138 -13.06 -3.35 -9.46
CA THR A 138 -13.35 -2.32 -8.46
C THR A 138 -13.20 -0.94 -9.10
N VAL A 139 -14.14 -0.03 -8.82
CA VAL A 139 -14.09 1.36 -9.30
C VAL A 139 -13.65 2.32 -8.18
N ASN A 140 -13.19 3.51 -8.58
CA ASN A 140 -12.76 4.53 -7.62
C ASN A 140 -13.98 5.29 -7.06
N PRO A 141 -14.15 5.40 -5.74
CA PRO A 141 -15.30 6.09 -5.15
C PRO A 141 -15.34 7.61 -5.42
N TRP A 142 -14.24 8.23 -5.84
CA TRP A 142 -14.21 9.63 -6.25
C TRP A 142 -14.73 9.84 -7.67
N ASN A 143 -14.53 8.86 -8.55
CA ASN A 143 -15.03 8.85 -9.92
C ASN A 143 -15.02 7.41 -10.45
N HIS A 144 -16.20 6.87 -10.71
CA HIS A 144 -16.38 5.46 -11.11
C HIS A 144 -15.70 5.11 -12.47
N GLU A 145 -15.40 6.12 -13.29
CA GLU A 145 -14.66 5.93 -14.55
C GLU A 145 -13.15 5.82 -14.35
N ARG A 146 -12.67 5.91 -13.11
CA ARG A 146 -11.25 5.90 -12.75
C ARG A 146 -10.87 4.68 -11.92
N THR A 147 -9.60 4.27 -12.05
CA THR A 147 -9.04 3.19 -11.23
C THR A 147 -8.93 3.59 -9.76
N PRO A 148 -9.22 2.71 -8.79
CA PRO A 148 -8.89 2.94 -7.39
C PRO A 148 -7.40 2.71 -7.10
N GLY A 149 -6.61 2.37 -8.15
CA GLY A 149 -5.24 1.87 -8.00
C GLY A 149 -5.20 0.36 -7.74
N GLY A 150 -4.01 -0.12 -7.42
CA GLY A 150 -3.77 -1.54 -7.14
C GLY A 150 -2.35 -1.79 -6.60
N SER A 151 -2.17 -2.93 -6.08
CA SER A 151 -3.06 -4.10 -6.01
C SER A 151 -3.99 -4.12 -4.79
N SER A 152 -3.92 -3.15 -3.86
CA SER A 152 -4.85 -3.01 -2.73
C SER A 152 -5.96 -1.98 -3.06
N GLY A 153 -6.49 -2.02 -4.30
CA GLY A 153 -7.51 -1.04 -4.75
C GLY A 153 -8.86 -1.24 -4.07
N GLY A 154 -9.29 -2.48 -3.86
CA GLY A 154 -10.49 -2.78 -3.08
C GLY A 154 -10.39 -2.28 -1.64
N SER A 155 -9.20 -2.43 -1.01
CA SER A 155 -8.92 -1.91 0.34
C SER A 155 -9.07 -0.39 0.41
N ALA A 156 -8.47 0.31 -0.55
CA ALA A 156 -8.52 1.78 -0.58
C ALA A 156 -9.93 2.30 -0.90
N ALA A 157 -10.63 1.69 -1.86
CA ALA A 157 -12.01 2.04 -2.20
C ALA A 157 -12.95 1.83 -1.01
N ALA A 158 -12.83 0.69 -0.31
CA ALA A 158 -13.65 0.39 0.86
C ALA A 158 -13.43 1.39 2.01
N LEU A 159 -12.17 1.77 2.28
CA LEU A 159 -11.87 2.79 3.29
C LEU A 159 -12.41 4.16 2.89
N ALA A 160 -12.17 4.60 1.66
CA ALA A 160 -12.59 5.92 1.18
C ALA A 160 -14.12 6.06 1.19
N ALA A 161 -14.85 5.02 0.78
CA ALA A 161 -16.31 5.00 0.77
C ALA A 161 -16.94 4.71 2.15
N GLY A 162 -16.16 4.55 3.22
CA GLY A 162 -16.68 4.27 4.55
C GLY A 162 -17.36 2.90 4.68
N LEU A 163 -16.85 1.88 3.98
CA LEU A 163 -17.36 0.49 4.06
C LEU A 163 -16.64 -0.35 5.11
N THR A 164 -15.56 0.16 5.69
CA THR A 164 -14.76 -0.54 6.71
C THR A 164 -14.08 0.46 7.65
N GLY A 165 -13.76 0.02 8.86
CA GLY A 165 -13.08 0.85 9.86
C GLY A 165 -11.57 0.89 9.70
N LEU A 166 -10.94 -0.19 9.21
CA LEU A 166 -9.50 -0.37 9.10
C LEU A 166 -9.20 -1.42 8.02
N GLU A 167 -8.00 -1.39 7.45
CA GLU A 167 -7.55 -2.31 6.40
C GLU A 167 -6.09 -2.73 6.53
N ALA A 168 -5.77 -3.89 5.96
CA ALA A 168 -4.42 -4.36 5.75
C ALA A 168 -4.18 -4.70 4.27
N GLY A 169 -3.16 -4.11 3.68
CA GLY A 169 -2.75 -4.30 2.29
C GLY A 169 -1.37 -4.95 2.15
N SER A 170 -0.87 -5.03 0.91
CA SER A 170 0.50 -5.45 0.61
C SER A 170 1.11 -4.59 -0.50
N ASP A 171 2.44 -4.47 -0.52
CA ASP A 171 3.15 -3.57 -1.43
C ASP A 171 4.49 -4.18 -1.86
N ILE A 172 4.68 -4.36 -3.16
CA ILE A 172 5.97 -4.70 -3.77
C ILE A 172 6.37 -3.65 -4.82
N GLY A 173 5.38 -3.06 -5.49
CA GLY A 173 5.54 -2.04 -6.53
C GLY A 173 4.55 -0.89 -6.35
N GLY A 174 4.34 -0.41 -5.12
CA GLY A 174 3.43 0.68 -4.81
C GLY A 174 2.03 0.25 -4.38
N SER A 175 1.77 -1.04 -4.17
CA SER A 175 0.42 -1.60 -4.03
C SER A 175 -0.33 -1.24 -2.73
N ILE A 176 0.25 -0.52 -1.79
CA ILE A 176 -0.41 0.20 -0.69
C ILE A 176 -0.47 1.69 -1.03
N ARG A 177 0.68 2.26 -1.43
CA ARG A 177 0.89 3.70 -1.61
C ARG A 177 0.12 4.28 -2.79
N ASN A 178 0.12 3.57 -3.92
CA ASN A 178 -0.61 3.98 -5.13
C ASN A 178 -2.13 4.02 -4.89
N PRO A 179 -2.82 2.94 -4.42
CA PRO A 179 -4.25 3.04 -4.15
C PRO A 179 -4.58 4.01 -3.01
N ALA A 180 -3.70 4.18 -2.02
CA ALA A 180 -3.89 5.21 -1.00
C ALA A 180 -3.89 6.62 -1.62
N HIS A 181 -3.01 6.88 -2.59
CA HIS A 181 -2.98 8.13 -3.35
C HIS A 181 -4.27 8.34 -4.15
N TYR A 182 -4.71 7.34 -4.93
CA TYR A 182 -5.86 7.47 -5.82
C TYR A 182 -7.20 7.55 -5.11
N CYS A 183 -7.29 7.02 -3.90
CA CYS A 183 -8.52 7.07 -3.10
C CYS A 183 -8.49 8.10 -1.95
N GLY A 184 -7.39 8.84 -1.78
CA GLY A 184 -7.28 9.91 -0.79
C GLY A 184 -7.21 9.44 0.65
N ILE A 185 -6.64 8.27 0.91
CA ILE A 185 -6.47 7.69 2.24
C ILE A 185 -5.00 7.63 2.65
N TYR A 186 -4.72 7.22 3.87
CA TYR A 186 -3.37 6.93 4.35
C TYR A 186 -3.01 5.47 4.10
N GLY A 187 -1.75 5.21 3.69
CA GLY A 187 -1.20 3.87 3.54
C GLY A 187 0.26 3.83 3.96
N HIS A 188 0.66 2.81 4.69
CA HIS A 188 2.05 2.66 5.12
C HIS A 188 2.65 1.37 4.57
N LYS A 189 3.70 1.52 3.75
CA LYS A 189 4.61 0.45 3.34
C LYS A 189 5.72 0.34 4.37
N PRO A 190 5.72 -0.67 5.24
CA PRO A 190 6.77 -0.82 6.25
C PRO A 190 8.17 -1.04 5.67
N THR A 191 9.18 -0.86 6.49
CA THR A 191 10.52 -1.42 6.27
C THR A 191 10.38 -2.92 6.01
N TRP A 192 11.09 -3.44 4.99
CA TRP A 192 11.05 -4.86 4.67
C TRP A 192 11.48 -5.73 5.86
N GLY A 193 10.76 -6.82 6.12
CA GLY A 193 11.00 -7.72 7.23
C GLY A 193 10.41 -7.30 8.58
N VAL A 194 9.88 -6.08 8.73
CA VAL A 194 9.28 -5.61 9.99
C VAL A 194 7.92 -6.27 10.26
N CYS A 195 7.14 -6.55 9.22
CA CYS A 195 5.89 -7.31 9.30
C CYS A 195 6.07 -8.65 8.60
N SER A 196 5.89 -9.76 9.31
CA SER A 196 5.97 -11.09 8.71
C SER A 196 4.87 -11.31 7.68
N MET A 197 5.24 -11.81 6.51
CA MET A 197 4.33 -12.11 5.40
C MET A 197 3.72 -13.53 5.49
N ALA A 198 3.92 -14.27 6.59
CA ALA A 198 3.41 -15.63 6.74
C ALA A 198 1.90 -15.68 6.50
N GLY A 199 1.47 -16.51 5.54
CA GLY A 199 0.08 -16.67 5.12
C GLY A 199 -0.48 -15.57 4.20
N GLN A 200 0.35 -14.62 3.73
CA GLN A 200 0.04 -13.74 2.60
C GLN A 200 0.80 -14.27 1.38
N ALA A 201 0.38 -15.43 0.88
CA ALA A 201 1.06 -16.19 -0.16
C ALA A 201 0.07 -17.06 -0.94
N LEU A 202 0.42 -17.42 -2.17
CA LEU A 202 -0.29 -18.44 -2.95
C LEU A 202 -0.11 -19.84 -2.32
N PRO A 203 -1.03 -20.76 -2.55
CA PRO A 203 -0.89 -22.15 -2.09
C PRO A 203 0.46 -22.75 -2.49
N GLY A 204 1.12 -23.44 -1.54
CA GLY A 204 2.43 -24.04 -1.76
C GLY A 204 3.63 -23.09 -1.59
N SER A 205 3.42 -21.79 -1.43
CA SER A 205 4.49 -20.80 -1.23
C SER A 205 4.64 -20.49 0.27
N ALA A 206 5.81 -20.78 0.84
CA ALA A 206 6.14 -20.48 2.23
C ALA A 206 7.22 -19.39 2.36
N HIS A 207 8.04 -19.19 1.32
CA HIS A 207 9.14 -18.22 1.34
C HIS A 207 8.61 -16.77 1.20
N PRO A 208 9.06 -15.82 2.07
CA PRO A 208 8.75 -14.42 1.89
C PRO A 208 9.37 -13.89 0.58
N SER A 209 8.58 -13.20 -0.23
CA SER A 209 9.08 -12.58 -1.46
C SER A 209 10.00 -11.41 -1.13
N ASP A 210 11.14 -11.32 -1.83
CA ASP A 210 12.02 -10.14 -1.72
C ASP A 210 11.27 -8.85 -2.06
N ILE A 211 11.61 -7.74 -1.43
CA ILE A 211 10.99 -6.40 -1.58
C ILE A 211 9.55 -6.32 -1.06
N SER A 212 8.77 -7.39 -1.16
CA SER A 212 7.35 -7.40 -0.79
C SER A 212 7.13 -7.22 0.70
N VAL A 213 6.13 -6.42 1.05
CA VAL A 213 5.72 -6.18 2.44
C VAL A 213 4.20 -6.21 2.57
N ILE A 214 3.72 -6.44 3.78
CA ILE A 214 2.34 -6.15 4.19
C ILE A 214 2.33 -4.91 5.07
N GLY A 215 1.25 -4.14 5.04
CA GLY A 215 1.15 -2.92 5.84
C GLY A 215 -0.28 -2.40 5.99
N PRO A 216 -0.51 -1.47 6.91
CA PRO A 216 -1.83 -0.93 7.20
C PRO A 216 -2.26 0.13 6.19
N MET A 217 -3.60 0.25 6.04
CA MET A 217 -4.27 1.33 5.33
C MET A 217 -5.41 1.86 6.20
N ALA A 218 -5.62 3.18 6.22
CA ALA A 218 -6.59 3.81 7.11
C ALA A 218 -7.01 5.20 6.61
N ARG A 219 -8.09 5.75 7.20
CA ARG A 219 -8.51 7.14 6.99
C ARG A 219 -7.75 8.17 7.83
N SER A 220 -6.94 7.72 8.77
CA SER A 220 -6.16 8.58 9.68
C SER A 220 -4.74 8.02 9.85
N ALA A 221 -3.75 8.90 9.91
CA ALA A 221 -2.36 8.50 10.18
C ALA A 221 -2.16 7.96 11.61
N VAL A 222 -3.04 8.32 12.57
CA VAL A 222 -3.05 7.72 13.91
C VAL A 222 -3.46 6.26 13.86
N ASP A 223 -4.41 5.94 12.99
CA ASP A 223 -4.88 4.56 12.80
C ASP A 223 -3.84 3.70 12.07
N LEU A 224 -3.01 4.30 11.19
CA LEU A 224 -1.86 3.59 10.62
C LEU A 224 -0.90 3.12 11.71
N GLU A 225 -0.55 3.98 12.67
CA GLU A 225 0.33 3.60 13.79
C GLU A 225 -0.28 2.47 14.63
N LEU A 226 -1.58 2.58 14.93
CA LEU A 226 -2.31 1.56 15.69
C LEU A 226 -2.25 0.19 14.99
N ALA A 227 -2.62 0.14 13.71
CA ALA A 227 -2.63 -1.10 12.93
C ALA A 227 -1.21 -1.63 12.69
N PHE A 228 -0.25 -0.77 12.38
CA PHE A 228 1.16 -1.14 12.22
C PHE A 228 1.71 -1.82 13.48
N ARG A 229 1.45 -1.26 14.66
CA ARG A 229 1.89 -1.87 15.93
C ARG A 229 1.26 -3.23 16.20
N VAL A 230 0.07 -3.50 15.69
CA VAL A 230 -0.56 -4.83 15.78
C VAL A 230 0.11 -5.80 14.79
N MET A 231 0.45 -5.36 13.59
CA MET A 231 1.03 -6.22 12.54
C MET A 231 2.52 -6.50 12.75
N ALA A 232 3.28 -5.52 13.28
CA ALA A 232 4.73 -5.53 13.34
C ALA A 232 5.28 -6.58 14.32
N GLY A 233 6.42 -7.15 13.95
CA GLY A 233 7.18 -8.12 14.74
C GLY A 233 7.48 -9.40 13.97
N PRO A 234 8.44 -10.21 14.49
CA PRO A 234 8.86 -11.46 13.88
C PRO A 234 7.75 -12.51 13.90
N ASP A 235 7.84 -13.53 13.06
CA ASP A 235 7.05 -14.75 13.21
C ASP A 235 7.54 -15.63 14.39
N GLU A 236 7.04 -16.86 14.47
CA GLU A 236 7.38 -17.75 15.58
C GLU A 236 8.82 -18.23 15.54
N ILE A 237 9.39 -18.40 14.34
CA ILE A 237 10.78 -18.85 14.14
C ILE A 237 11.74 -17.73 14.56
N ASP A 238 11.59 -16.58 13.96
CA ASP A 238 12.44 -15.42 14.23
C ASP A 238 12.24 -14.87 15.64
N GLY A 239 11.02 -14.90 16.16
CA GLY A 239 10.64 -14.44 17.50
C GLY A 239 11.26 -15.23 18.64
N ALA A 240 11.80 -16.43 18.36
CA ALA A 240 12.61 -17.18 19.32
C ALA A 240 13.94 -16.47 19.62
N GLY A 241 14.50 -15.78 18.64
CA GLY A 241 15.85 -15.19 18.73
C GLY A 241 15.87 -13.66 18.90
N TRP A 242 14.86 -12.92 18.43
CA TRP A 242 14.87 -11.45 18.46
C TRP A 242 13.48 -10.83 18.67
N LYS A 243 13.49 -9.57 19.11
CA LYS A 243 12.29 -8.75 19.31
C LYS A 243 12.43 -7.45 18.53
N LEU A 244 11.35 -7.00 17.90
CA LEU A 244 11.34 -5.72 17.20
C LEU A 244 11.38 -4.54 18.17
N ALA A 245 12.42 -3.69 18.02
CA ALA A 245 12.59 -2.46 18.79
C ALA A 245 12.78 -1.29 17.80
N LEU A 246 11.70 -0.70 17.33
CA LEU A 246 11.77 0.42 16.39
C LEU A 246 12.14 1.73 17.10
N PRO A 247 12.98 2.59 16.46
CA PRO A 247 13.28 3.91 16.97
C PRO A 247 12.00 4.74 17.19
N LYS A 248 11.93 5.43 18.31
CA LYS A 248 10.82 6.33 18.61
C LYS A 248 11.01 7.66 17.88
N PRO A 249 9.93 8.23 17.33
CA PRO A 249 10.00 9.56 16.71
C PRO A 249 10.44 10.61 17.73
N GLN A 250 11.48 11.38 17.39
CA GLN A 250 12.04 12.39 18.30
C GLN A 250 11.23 13.69 18.30
N ARG A 251 10.61 14.03 17.16
CA ARG A 251 9.97 15.33 16.97
C ARG A 251 8.46 15.29 17.23
N LYS A 252 7.95 16.33 17.89
CA LYS A 252 6.52 16.47 18.23
C LYS A 252 5.78 17.49 17.36
N THR A 253 6.52 18.36 16.67
CA THR A 253 6.00 19.42 15.78
C THR A 253 6.78 19.42 14.47
N LEU A 254 6.27 20.11 13.44
CA LEU A 254 6.94 20.25 12.14
C LEU A 254 8.25 21.04 12.21
N ARG A 255 8.41 21.88 13.23
CA ARG A 255 9.63 22.69 13.41
C ARG A 255 10.88 21.81 13.59
N GLY A 256 11.91 22.16 12.84
CA GLY A 256 13.23 21.53 12.91
C GLY A 256 13.33 20.19 12.16
N TRP A 257 12.29 19.71 11.48
CA TRP A 257 12.44 18.60 10.55
C TRP A 257 13.34 19.00 9.38
N ARG A 258 14.19 18.07 8.95
CA ARG A 258 15.05 18.18 7.77
C ARG A 258 14.38 17.38 6.65
N VAL A 259 13.82 18.07 5.67
CA VAL A 259 12.95 17.54 4.65
C VAL A 259 13.59 17.71 3.27
N ALA A 260 13.96 16.61 2.64
CA ALA A 260 14.32 16.61 1.22
C ALA A 260 13.05 16.44 0.37
N VAL A 261 13.04 17.02 -0.84
CA VAL A 261 11.87 17.01 -1.73
C VAL A 261 12.31 16.65 -3.15
N LEU A 262 11.65 15.67 -3.75
CA LEU A 262 11.81 15.27 -5.14
C LEU A 262 10.42 15.23 -5.78
N ALA A 263 10.01 16.31 -6.43
CA ALA A 263 8.65 16.43 -7.00
C ALA A 263 8.51 15.82 -8.40
N SER A 264 9.61 15.70 -9.16
CA SER A 264 9.66 15.11 -10.51
C SER A 264 11.08 14.65 -10.83
N HIS A 265 11.23 13.77 -11.82
CA HIS A 265 12.55 13.35 -12.32
C HIS A 265 12.51 13.23 -13.86
N PRO A 266 13.61 13.54 -14.58
CA PRO A 266 13.61 13.48 -16.04
C PRO A 266 13.21 12.12 -16.63
N THR A 267 13.56 11.02 -15.97
CA THR A 267 13.20 9.65 -16.39
C THR A 267 11.83 9.18 -15.92
N ALA A 268 11.14 9.97 -15.06
CA ALA A 268 9.81 9.66 -14.53
C ALA A 268 9.07 10.97 -14.23
N GLU A 269 8.73 11.70 -15.28
CA GLU A 269 8.01 12.97 -15.15
C GLU A 269 6.67 12.77 -14.43
N THR A 270 6.32 13.72 -13.57
CA THR A 270 5.03 13.78 -12.90
C THR A 270 4.19 14.93 -13.42
N ASP A 271 2.90 14.78 -13.33
CA ASP A 271 1.94 15.81 -13.69
C ASP A 271 2.19 17.10 -12.89
N ALA A 272 2.03 18.26 -13.53
CA ALA A 272 2.25 19.56 -12.91
C ALA A 272 1.42 19.74 -11.65
N THR A 273 0.19 19.23 -11.61
CA THR A 273 -0.68 19.31 -10.44
C THR A 273 -0.11 18.55 -9.23
N VAL A 274 0.55 17.40 -9.47
CA VAL A 274 1.25 16.63 -8.42
C VAL A 274 2.48 17.40 -7.95
N GLN A 275 3.28 17.94 -8.89
CA GLN A 275 4.48 18.73 -8.55
C GLN A 275 4.13 19.96 -7.72
N ASP A 276 3.11 20.72 -8.15
CA ASP A 276 2.70 21.96 -7.49
C ASP A 276 2.15 21.69 -6.08
N SER A 277 1.39 20.61 -5.90
CA SER A 277 0.90 20.19 -4.59
C SER A 277 2.04 19.83 -3.64
N ILE A 278 3.07 19.11 -4.10
CA ILE A 278 4.25 18.76 -3.30
C ILE A 278 5.07 20.01 -2.98
N ARG A 279 5.25 20.94 -3.94
CA ARG A 279 5.97 22.21 -3.70
C ARG A 279 5.19 23.15 -2.76
N ALA A 280 3.85 23.17 -2.85
CA ALA A 280 3.00 23.89 -1.89
C ALA A 280 3.19 23.34 -0.47
N LEU A 281 3.20 22.01 -0.31
CA LEU A 281 3.53 21.37 0.97
C LEU A 281 4.94 21.75 1.45
N ALA A 282 5.94 21.75 0.57
CA ALA A 282 7.32 22.13 0.90
C ALA A 282 7.41 23.57 1.44
N LYS A 283 6.72 24.51 0.78
CA LYS A 283 6.61 25.92 1.26
C LYS A 283 5.93 26.01 2.62
N PHE A 284 4.83 25.26 2.82
CA PHE A 284 4.15 25.20 4.11
C PHE A 284 5.09 24.66 5.20
N LEU A 285 5.81 23.59 4.96
CA LEU A 285 6.76 23.02 5.93
C LEU A 285 7.86 24.02 6.29
N ALA A 286 8.42 24.74 5.32
CA ALA A 286 9.38 25.80 5.56
C ALA A 286 8.79 26.91 6.44
N SER A 287 7.54 27.33 6.21
CA SER A 287 6.85 28.34 7.05
C SER A 287 6.61 27.86 8.49
N LYS A 288 6.57 26.53 8.72
CA LYS A 288 6.49 25.92 10.06
C LYS A 288 7.85 25.71 10.73
N GLY A 289 8.92 26.14 10.08
CA GLY A 289 10.29 26.06 10.61
C GLY A 289 10.99 24.71 10.35
N ALA A 290 10.57 23.96 9.35
CA ALA A 290 11.34 22.84 8.82
C ALA A 290 12.46 23.34 7.91
N LYS A 291 13.61 22.64 7.89
CA LYS A 291 14.66 22.82 6.88
C LYS A 291 14.27 22.04 5.63
N VAL A 292 14.00 22.70 4.52
CA VAL A 292 13.55 22.07 3.27
C VAL A 292 14.62 22.23 2.17
N SER A 293 14.86 21.19 1.38
CA SER A 293 15.73 21.21 0.21
C SER A 293 15.15 20.41 -0.95
N GLU A 294 15.09 21.02 -2.13
CA GLU A 294 14.74 20.35 -3.40
C GLU A 294 15.99 19.85 -4.15
N ARG A 295 17.18 19.99 -3.57
CA ARG A 295 18.45 19.56 -4.17
C ARG A 295 19.09 18.37 -3.48
N ALA A 296 18.61 18.02 -2.29
CA ALA A 296 19.17 16.94 -1.50
C ALA A 296 18.66 15.59 -2.00
N LEU A 297 19.58 14.78 -2.49
CA LEU A 297 19.34 13.41 -2.95
C LEU A 297 20.46 12.49 -2.44
N PRO A 298 20.25 11.18 -2.35
CA PRO A 298 21.32 10.23 -2.02
C PRO A 298 22.39 10.21 -3.12
N ASP A 299 23.61 9.84 -2.76
CA ASP A 299 24.76 9.82 -3.68
C ASP A 299 24.76 8.54 -4.56
N PHE A 300 23.80 8.45 -5.47
CA PHE A 300 23.76 7.49 -6.58
C PHE A 300 22.76 7.93 -7.64
N ASP A 301 22.89 7.38 -8.84
CA ASP A 301 21.97 7.65 -9.93
C ASP A 301 20.59 6.99 -9.70
N LEU A 302 19.54 7.80 -9.61
CA LEU A 302 18.16 7.34 -9.41
C LEU A 302 17.61 6.58 -10.64
N ALA A 303 18.11 6.85 -11.86
CA ALA A 303 17.74 6.09 -13.05
C ALA A 303 18.34 4.68 -13.00
N GLU A 304 19.60 4.54 -12.59
CA GLU A 304 20.21 3.24 -12.29
C GLU A 304 19.43 2.49 -11.21
N ALA A 305 19.04 3.20 -10.13
CA ALA A 305 18.26 2.61 -9.04
C ALA A 305 16.93 2.02 -9.53
N HIS A 306 16.25 2.70 -10.45
CA HIS A 306 15.04 2.17 -11.07
C HIS A 306 15.33 0.88 -11.87
N HIS A 307 16.41 0.84 -12.64
CA HIS A 307 16.82 -0.34 -13.39
C HIS A 307 17.08 -1.54 -12.47
N VAL A 308 17.84 -1.33 -11.42
CA VAL A 308 18.10 -2.33 -10.37
C VAL A 308 16.78 -2.78 -9.70
N PHE A 309 15.85 -1.83 -9.45
CA PHE A 309 14.54 -2.16 -8.90
C PHE A 309 13.75 -3.10 -9.80
N ILE A 310 13.64 -2.81 -11.09
CA ILE A 310 12.91 -3.68 -12.04
C ILE A 310 13.56 -5.06 -12.12
N GLN A 311 14.89 -5.12 -12.15
CA GLN A 311 15.64 -6.38 -12.18
C GLN A 311 15.34 -7.24 -10.95
N LEU A 312 15.42 -6.70 -9.76
CA LEU A 312 15.16 -7.40 -8.50
C LEU A 312 13.66 -7.76 -8.34
N LEU A 313 12.77 -6.83 -8.69
CA LEU A 313 11.32 -7.03 -8.62
C LEU A 313 10.87 -8.21 -9.50
N ARG A 314 11.37 -8.28 -10.74
CA ARG A 314 11.01 -9.36 -11.67
C ARG A 314 11.63 -10.69 -11.24
N GLY A 315 12.86 -10.68 -10.74
CA GLY A 315 13.46 -11.85 -10.10
C GLY A 315 12.62 -12.37 -8.92
N ALA A 316 12.18 -11.46 -8.01
CA ALA A 316 11.37 -11.81 -6.85
C ALA A 316 9.97 -12.36 -7.21
N THR A 317 9.43 -12.01 -8.38
CA THR A 317 8.09 -12.45 -8.83
C THR A 317 8.14 -13.60 -9.85
N SER A 318 9.30 -13.99 -10.35
CA SER A 318 9.44 -15.01 -11.39
C SER A 318 8.94 -16.38 -10.96
N GLY A 319 9.13 -16.78 -9.70
CA GLY A 319 8.65 -18.05 -9.18
C GLY A 319 7.12 -18.23 -9.15
N ARG A 320 6.35 -17.16 -9.43
CA ARG A 320 4.88 -17.19 -9.55
C ARG A 320 4.39 -17.35 -10.99
N GLN A 321 5.31 -17.38 -11.95
CA GLN A 321 4.98 -17.46 -13.37
C GLN A 321 4.77 -18.92 -13.78
N THR A 322 3.88 -19.11 -14.76
CA THR A 322 3.70 -20.43 -15.39
C THR A 322 4.93 -20.78 -16.25
N ALA A 323 5.16 -22.08 -16.45
CA ALA A 323 6.23 -22.55 -17.35
C ALA A 323 6.05 -22.01 -18.78
N GLU A 324 4.80 -21.89 -19.25
CA GLU A 324 4.48 -21.33 -20.56
C GLU A 324 4.86 -19.85 -20.65
N PHE A 325 4.52 -19.03 -19.64
CA PHE A 325 4.91 -17.61 -19.62
C PHE A 325 6.42 -17.47 -19.58
N PHE A 326 7.12 -18.30 -18.80
CA PHE A 326 8.60 -18.29 -18.74
C PHE A 326 9.22 -18.65 -20.09
N ALA A 327 8.71 -19.71 -20.78
CA ALA A 327 9.16 -20.08 -22.12
C ALA A 327 8.94 -18.95 -23.14
N LYS A 328 7.80 -18.27 -23.09
CA LYS A 328 7.52 -17.06 -23.91
C LYS A 328 8.57 -15.96 -23.66
N MET A 329 8.94 -15.71 -22.39
CA MET A 329 9.96 -14.70 -22.06
C MET A 329 11.36 -15.13 -22.55
N MET A 330 11.72 -16.41 -22.47
CA MET A 330 12.98 -16.93 -23.01
C MET A 330 13.07 -16.72 -24.53
N SER A 331 12.02 -17.06 -25.28
CA SER A 331 11.98 -16.85 -26.73
C SER A 331 12.02 -15.35 -27.07
N ALA A 332 11.30 -14.51 -26.35
CA ALA A 332 11.33 -13.06 -26.56
C ALA A 332 12.73 -12.48 -26.34
N LYS A 333 13.49 -12.99 -25.39
CA LYS A 333 14.86 -12.55 -25.09
C LYS A 333 15.79 -12.68 -26.29
N GLU A 334 15.64 -13.73 -27.09
CA GLU A 334 16.48 -14.00 -28.28
C GLU A 334 16.33 -12.94 -29.39
N THR A 335 15.18 -12.27 -29.42
CA THR A 335 14.84 -11.27 -30.45
C THR A 335 14.99 -9.84 -29.97
N LEU A 336 15.26 -9.59 -28.69
CA LEU A 336 15.44 -8.26 -28.14
C LEU A 336 16.76 -7.64 -28.60
N SER A 337 16.70 -6.40 -29.11
CA SER A 337 17.89 -5.58 -29.30
C SER A 337 18.61 -5.31 -27.98
N ALA A 338 19.94 -5.35 -27.98
CA ALA A 338 20.75 -5.04 -26.79
C ALA A 338 20.44 -3.64 -26.25
N ASP A 339 20.16 -2.68 -27.12
CA ASP A 339 19.91 -1.26 -26.81
C ASP A 339 18.43 -0.95 -26.49
N ASP A 340 17.53 -1.96 -26.52
CA ASP A 340 16.14 -1.74 -26.17
C ASP A 340 16.02 -1.48 -24.66
N GLY A 341 15.84 -0.21 -24.31
CA GLY A 341 15.61 0.28 -22.94
C GLY A 341 14.14 0.26 -22.49
N SER A 342 13.21 -0.25 -23.31
CA SER A 342 11.80 -0.32 -22.96
C SER A 342 11.56 -1.12 -21.69
N TYR A 343 10.46 -0.80 -21.00
CA TYR A 343 10.08 -1.58 -19.82
C TYR A 343 9.85 -3.07 -20.16
N TYR A 344 9.31 -3.38 -21.34
CA TYR A 344 9.13 -4.74 -21.79
C TYR A 344 10.47 -5.48 -21.89
N ALA A 345 11.48 -4.88 -22.53
CA ALA A 345 12.81 -5.46 -22.65
C ALA A 345 13.48 -5.65 -21.27
N GLN A 346 13.37 -4.65 -20.38
CA GLN A 346 13.86 -4.79 -19.01
C GLN A 346 13.15 -5.93 -18.26
N MET A 347 11.83 -6.05 -18.40
CA MET A 347 11.03 -7.12 -17.79
C MET A 347 11.43 -8.51 -18.33
N VAL A 348 11.61 -8.66 -19.63
CA VAL A 348 12.02 -9.93 -20.25
C VAL A 348 13.40 -10.34 -19.73
N ARG A 349 14.39 -9.43 -19.77
CA ARG A 349 15.74 -9.69 -19.27
C ARG A 349 15.75 -10.07 -17.79
N ALA A 350 14.99 -9.36 -16.99
CA ALA A 350 14.94 -9.59 -15.55
C ALA A 350 14.23 -10.90 -15.15
N ASN A 351 13.17 -11.30 -15.88
CA ASN A 351 12.51 -12.57 -15.65
C ASN A 351 13.36 -13.79 -16.08
N THR A 352 14.27 -13.60 -17.01
CA THR A 352 15.13 -14.66 -17.60
C THR A 352 16.61 -14.53 -17.22
N GLN A 353 16.91 -13.72 -16.19
CA GLN A 353 18.27 -13.48 -15.75
C GLN A 353 18.88 -14.71 -15.06
N PRO A 354 20.18 -14.98 -15.25
CA PRO A 354 20.92 -15.93 -14.42
C PRO A 354 20.92 -15.49 -12.94
N HIS A 355 20.96 -16.45 -12.04
CA HIS A 355 21.05 -16.16 -10.60
C HIS A 355 22.24 -15.28 -10.22
N LYS A 356 23.38 -15.44 -10.91
CA LYS A 356 24.58 -14.59 -10.77
C LYS A 356 24.23 -13.10 -10.97
N ASP A 357 23.41 -12.77 -11.97
CA ASP A 357 23.07 -11.38 -12.28
C ASP A 357 22.12 -10.80 -11.22
N TRP A 358 21.23 -11.63 -10.69
CA TRP A 358 20.41 -11.25 -9.53
C TRP A 358 21.27 -10.95 -8.29
N LEU A 359 22.30 -11.75 -8.01
CA LEU A 359 23.25 -11.51 -6.91
C LEU A 359 24.01 -10.18 -7.11
N THR A 360 24.42 -9.86 -8.34
CA THR A 360 25.05 -8.58 -8.69
C THR A 360 24.11 -7.40 -8.43
N ALA A 361 22.86 -7.49 -8.91
CA ALA A 361 21.85 -6.47 -8.65
C ALA A 361 21.54 -6.32 -7.14
N SER A 362 21.48 -7.42 -6.41
CA SER A 362 21.28 -7.42 -4.96
C SER A 362 22.46 -6.75 -4.21
N ASN A 363 23.69 -6.99 -4.64
CA ASN A 363 24.86 -6.29 -4.11
C ASN A 363 24.80 -4.78 -4.40
N ARG A 364 24.42 -4.40 -5.64
CA ARG A 364 24.26 -2.97 -6.00
C ARG A 364 23.19 -2.29 -5.16
N ARG A 365 22.05 -2.96 -4.94
CA ARG A 365 21.02 -2.50 -3.98
C ARG A 365 21.61 -2.25 -2.59
N HIS A 366 22.48 -3.15 -2.12
CA HIS A 366 23.08 -2.98 -0.79
C HIS A 366 23.98 -1.74 -0.72
N GLN A 367 24.77 -1.46 -1.76
CA GLN A 367 25.55 -0.22 -1.87
C GLN A 367 24.65 1.01 -1.81
N MET A 368 23.53 1.01 -2.55
CA MET A 368 22.53 2.09 -2.50
C MET A 368 21.85 2.22 -1.13
N ARG A 369 21.66 1.11 -0.40
CA ARG A 369 21.17 1.15 1.00
C ARG A 369 22.16 1.86 1.94
N LEU A 370 23.48 1.68 1.74
CA LEU A 370 24.49 2.42 2.51
C LEU A 370 24.45 3.92 2.20
N ALA A 371 24.33 4.29 0.92
CA ALA A 371 24.18 5.70 0.53
C ALA A 371 22.88 6.33 1.07
N TRP A 372 21.76 5.57 1.12
CA TRP A 372 20.55 6.02 1.81
C TRP A 372 20.76 6.22 3.31
N ALA A 373 21.50 5.34 3.98
CA ALA A 373 21.80 5.50 5.42
C ALA A 373 22.61 6.77 5.68
N GLU A 374 23.58 7.08 4.83
CA GLU A 374 24.35 8.33 4.89
C GLU A 374 23.44 9.54 4.65
N PHE A 375 22.64 9.54 3.58
CA PHE A 375 21.67 10.60 3.30
C PHE A 375 20.74 10.89 4.49
N PHE A 376 20.20 9.87 5.13
CA PHE A 376 19.34 10.01 6.31
C PHE A 376 20.10 10.40 7.60
N GLY A 377 21.42 10.48 7.59
CA GLY A 377 22.22 11.18 8.60
C GLY A 377 21.96 12.68 8.62
N ASP A 378 21.76 13.27 7.45
CA ASP A 378 21.51 14.69 7.25
C ASP A 378 20.03 15.06 7.10
N TRP A 379 19.18 14.13 6.66
CA TRP A 379 17.77 14.34 6.39
C TRP A 379 16.90 13.40 7.20
N ASP A 380 15.75 13.88 7.67
CA ASP A 380 14.83 13.07 8.46
C ASP A 380 13.83 12.32 7.59
N VAL A 381 13.40 12.93 6.46
CA VAL A 381 12.50 12.35 5.46
C VAL A 381 12.79 12.89 4.06
N LEU A 382 12.45 12.08 3.05
CA LEU A 382 12.30 12.51 1.67
C LEU A 382 10.81 12.52 1.31
N LEU A 383 10.34 13.62 0.73
CA LEU A 383 9.00 13.74 0.14
C LEU A 383 9.08 13.57 -1.37
N CYS A 384 8.28 12.65 -1.91
CA CYS A 384 8.20 12.42 -3.35
C CYS A 384 6.78 11.97 -3.75
N PRO A 385 6.45 11.90 -5.06
CA PRO A 385 5.18 11.37 -5.53
C PRO A 385 4.94 9.91 -5.15
N ASN A 386 3.68 9.52 -4.94
CA ASN A 386 3.26 8.11 -4.93
C ASN A 386 2.98 7.58 -6.34
N ALA A 387 2.61 8.47 -7.25
CA ALA A 387 2.27 8.20 -8.65
C ALA A 387 2.55 9.43 -9.50
N ALA A 388 2.68 9.25 -10.82
CA ALA A 388 2.96 10.34 -11.75
C ALA A 388 1.77 11.30 -11.95
N SER A 389 0.54 10.86 -11.69
CA SER A 389 -0.69 11.63 -11.88
C SER A 389 -1.74 11.26 -10.85
N ALA A 390 -2.84 12.01 -10.77
CA ALA A 390 -4.08 11.55 -10.15
C ALA A 390 -4.59 10.26 -10.81
N ALA A 391 -5.64 9.64 -10.25
CA ALA A 391 -6.21 8.39 -10.76
C ALA A 391 -6.52 8.47 -12.27
N PHE A 392 -6.01 7.53 -13.03
CA PHE A 392 -6.22 7.45 -14.48
C PHE A 392 -7.53 6.70 -14.83
N PRO A 393 -8.08 6.91 -16.06
CA PRO A 393 -9.29 6.21 -16.51
C PRO A 393 -9.12 4.70 -16.55
N HIS A 394 -10.24 3.96 -16.34
CA HIS A 394 -10.31 2.53 -16.63
C HIS A 394 -10.11 2.21 -18.11
N SER A 395 -9.96 0.93 -18.41
CA SER A 395 -9.96 0.41 -19.78
C SER A 395 -8.79 0.85 -20.61
N MET A 396 -7.59 0.73 -20.05
CA MET A 396 -6.39 0.82 -20.85
C MET A 396 -6.21 -0.49 -21.63
N PRO A 397 -6.36 -0.48 -22.97
CA PRO A 397 -6.22 -1.67 -23.79
C PRO A 397 -4.78 -2.20 -23.77
N GLY A 398 -4.62 -3.45 -24.16
CA GLY A 398 -3.31 -4.10 -24.27
C GLY A 398 -2.76 -4.63 -22.95
N GLU A 399 -1.57 -5.19 -23.05
CA GLU A 399 -0.81 -5.66 -21.90
C GLU A 399 -0.36 -4.47 -21.04
N ARG A 400 -0.25 -4.67 -19.72
CA ARG A 400 0.08 -3.58 -18.78
C ARG A 400 1.37 -2.82 -19.13
N TRP A 401 2.30 -3.44 -19.83
CA TRP A 401 3.55 -2.81 -20.30
C TRP A 401 3.39 -2.01 -21.60
N GLU A 402 2.24 -2.12 -22.26
CA GLU A 402 1.89 -1.35 -23.48
C GLU A 402 1.00 -0.15 -23.16
N ARG A 403 0.44 -0.11 -21.94
CA ARG A 403 -0.52 0.92 -21.54
C ARG A 403 0.15 2.26 -21.37
N MET A 404 -0.55 3.30 -21.80
CA MET A 404 -0.12 4.69 -21.71
C MET A 404 -1.06 5.47 -20.77
N ILE A 405 -0.50 6.33 -19.96
CA ILE A 405 -1.23 7.34 -19.17
C ILE A 405 -0.91 8.73 -19.73
N ARG A 406 -1.72 9.72 -19.39
CA ARG A 406 -1.41 11.11 -19.70
C ARG A 406 -0.74 11.79 -18.53
N VAL A 407 0.42 12.40 -18.78
CA VAL A 407 1.16 13.23 -17.83
C VAL A 407 1.46 14.55 -18.56
N ASN A 408 1.07 15.68 -17.99
CA ASN A 408 1.18 17.00 -18.63
C ASN A 408 0.58 17.03 -20.05
N GLY A 409 -0.54 16.33 -20.27
CA GLY A 409 -1.20 16.21 -21.57
C GLY A 409 -0.50 15.30 -22.60
N LYS A 410 0.68 14.75 -22.29
CA LYS A 410 1.46 13.87 -23.16
C LYS A 410 1.30 12.39 -22.76
N PRO A 411 1.34 11.46 -23.74
CA PRO A 411 1.35 10.05 -23.42
C PRO A 411 2.68 9.65 -22.76
N GLN A 412 2.58 8.86 -21.68
CA GLN A 412 3.71 8.30 -20.95
C GLN A 412 3.42 6.82 -20.62
N PRO A 413 4.40 5.89 -20.70
CA PRO A 413 4.16 4.52 -20.29
C PRO A 413 3.64 4.43 -18.86
N ALA A 414 2.54 3.70 -18.65
CA ALA A 414 1.95 3.55 -17.31
C ALA A 414 2.95 2.93 -16.32
N THR A 415 3.89 2.14 -16.82
CA THR A 415 4.93 1.48 -16.02
C THR A 415 5.98 2.44 -15.44
N THR A 416 6.11 3.68 -15.95
CA THR A 416 6.97 4.70 -15.33
C THR A 416 6.56 5.04 -13.90
N GLN A 417 5.31 4.83 -13.53
CA GLN A 417 4.84 4.99 -12.14
C GLN A 417 5.56 4.07 -11.14
N MET A 418 6.08 2.92 -11.60
CA MET A 418 6.89 2.02 -10.76
C MET A 418 8.19 2.66 -10.29
N TRP A 419 8.68 3.68 -11.00
CA TRP A 419 9.85 4.44 -10.60
C TRP A 419 9.67 5.07 -9.21
N TRP A 420 8.51 5.71 -8.98
CA TRP A 420 8.16 6.31 -7.70
C TRP A 420 7.98 5.28 -6.58
N ALA A 421 7.42 4.13 -6.91
CA ALA A 421 7.31 3.02 -5.99
C ALA A 421 8.69 2.45 -5.58
N GLY A 422 9.63 2.44 -6.53
CA GLY A 422 11.01 1.95 -6.34
C GLY A 422 11.82 2.76 -5.34
N ILE A 423 11.57 4.07 -5.20
CA ILE A 423 12.31 4.96 -4.27
C ILE A 423 12.37 4.36 -2.85
N ALA A 424 11.24 3.96 -2.29
CA ALA A 424 11.23 3.31 -0.98
C ALA A 424 11.34 1.78 -1.09
N GLY A 425 10.80 1.17 -2.17
CA GLY A 425 10.65 -0.29 -2.28
C GLY A 425 11.99 -1.01 -2.41
N MET A 426 12.82 -0.58 -3.36
CA MET A 426 14.04 -1.26 -3.77
C MET A 426 15.04 -1.42 -2.61
N CYS A 427 15.26 -0.36 -1.83
CA CYS A 427 16.20 -0.33 -0.72
C CYS A 427 15.57 -0.66 0.65
N TYR A 428 14.38 -1.28 0.67
CA TYR A 428 13.71 -1.73 1.90
C TYR A 428 13.24 -0.62 2.84
N LEU A 429 13.25 0.64 2.40
CA LEU A 429 12.89 1.80 3.22
C LEU A 429 11.38 1.84 3.53
N PRO A 430 10.96 2.38 4.66
CA PRO A 430 9.55 2.65 4.92
C PRO A 430 9.05 3.80 4.05
N GLY A 431 7.79 3.73 3.61
CA GLY A 431 7.12 4.79 2.86
C GLY A 431 5.68 4.96 3.29
N THR A 432 5.29 6.16 3.70
CA THR A 432 3.92 6.48 4.10
C THR A 432 3.27 7.39 3.07
N ALA A 433 2.16 6.95 2.47
CA ALA A 433 1.31 7.81 1.65
C ALA A 433 0.41 8.65 2.58
N ALA A 434 0.41 9.97 2.37
CA ALA A 434 -0.42 10.91 3.12
C ALA A 434 -1.14 11.86 2.14
N PRO A 435 -2.48 12.04 2.23
CA PRO A 435 -3.21 12.99 1.43
C PRO A 435 -2.68 14.41 1.62
N ILE A 436 -2.62 15.20 0.54
CA ILE A 436 -2.15 16.59 0.55
C ILE A 436 -3.09 17.56 -0.18
N GLY A 437 -4.19 17.09 -0.73
CA GLY A 437 -5.16 17.91 -1.45
C GLY A 437 -5.93 17.15 -2.50
N LEU A 438 -6.61 17.90 -3.34
CA LEU A 438 -7.31 17.42 -4.53
C LEU A 438 -6.72 18.11 -5.78
N SER A 439 -6.78 17.40 -6.92
CA SER A 439 -6.54 18.00 -8.22
C SER A 439 -7.65 18.98 -8.60
N PRO A 440 -7.47 19.81 -9.65
CA PRO A 440 -8.55 20.68 -10.16
C PRO A 440 -9.81 19.92 -10.57
N GLU A 441 -9.68 18.62 -10.93
CA GLU A 441 -10.79 17.73 -11.28
C GLU A 441 -11.44 17.07 -10.04
N GLY A 442 -11.02 17.42 -8.83
CA GLY A 442 -11.56 16.87 -7.59
C GLY A 442 -11.04 15.48 -7.23
N LEU A 443 -9.96 14.99 -7.87
CA LEU A 443 -9.34 13.70 -7.55
C LEU A 443 -8.27 13.86 -6.48
N PRO A 444 -8.11 12.88 -5.57
CA PRO A 444 -7.12 12.94 -4.50
C PRO A 444 -5.68 13.03 -5.01
N LEU A 445 -4.88 13.78 -4.27
CA LEU A 445 -3.43 13.86 -4.37
C LEU A 445 -2.79 13.55 -3.03
N SER A 446 -1.67 12.86 -3.04
CA SER A 446 -0.90 12.53 -1.83
C SER A 446 0.60 12.65 -2.05
N VAL A 447 1.34 12.74 -0.96
CA VAL A 447 2.80 12.67 -0.94
C VAL A 447 3.24 11.33 -0.37
N GLN A 448 4.35 10.80 -0.87
CA GLN A 448 5.08 9.70 -0.26
C GLN A 448 6.12 10.27 0.72
N VAL A 449 6.00 9.90 1.99
CA VAL A 449 6.97 10.23 3.04
C VAL A 449 7.90 9.03 3.21
N VAL A 450 9.12 9.12 2.68
CA VAL A 450 10.16 8.08 2.79
C VAL A 450 11.08 8.40 3.95
N GLY A 451 11.41 7.41 4.78
CA GLY A 451 12.30 7.56 5.92
C GLY A 451 13.46 6.57 5.91
N PRO A 452 14.39 6.69 6.88
CA PRO A 452 15.47 5.72 7.04
C PRO A 452 14.92 4.31 7.30
N GLN A 453 15.72 3.30 6.99
CA GLN A 453 15.37 1.92 7.31
C GLN A 453 15.06 1.79 8.82
N HIS A 454 13.95 1.13 9.16
CA HIS A 454 13.36 1.06 10.51
C HIS A 454 12.82 2.40 11.07
N GLY A 455 12.76 3.45 10.24
CA GLY A 455 12.14 4.74 10.58
C GLY A 455 10.63 4.79 10.39
N ASP A 456 9.94 3.64 10.38
CA ASP A 456 8.50 3.49 10.16
C ASP A 456 7.66 4.43 11.03
N LEU A 457 7.94 4.45 12.34
CA LEU A 457 7.23 5.32 13.27
C LEU A 457 7.48 6.81 13.00
N SER A 458 8.63 7.17 12.41
CA SER A 458 8.95 8.56 12.06
C SER A 458 8.17 9.01 10.83
N THR A 459 8.07 8.18 9.78
CA THR A 459 7.27 8.49 8.60
C THR A 459 5.77 8.59 8.92
N ILE A 460 5.24 7.68 9.74
CA ILE A 460 3.86 7.74 10.24
C ILE A 460 3.66 8.99 11.11
N ARG A 461 4.60 9.33 12.01
CA ARG A 461 4.53 10.54 12.84
C ARG A 461 4.51 11.80 11.97
N PHE A 462 5.32 11.86 10.93
CA PHE A 462 5.30 12.98 9.98
C PHE A 462 3.93 13.10 9.31
N ALA A 463 3.35 11.99 8.84
CA ALA A 463 2.00 11.97 8.28
C ALA A 463 0.92 12.42 9.28
N GLN A 464 1.04 12.05 10.58
CA GLN A 464 0.14 12.54 11.64
C GLN A 464 0.23 14.07 11.84
N MET A 465 1.41 14.66 11.64
CA MET A 465 1.56 16.11 11.69
C MET A 465 0.94 16.77 10.47
N LEU A 466 1.11 16.20 9.28
CA LEU A 466 0.44 16.68 8.07
C LEU A 466 -1.08 16.61 8.22
N GLU A 467 -1.61 15.50 8.77
CA GLU A 467 -3.04 15.33 9.05
C GLU A 467 -3.61 16.47 9.93
N ARG A 468 -2.87 16.86 10.95
CA ARG A 468 -3.32 17.90 11.90
C ARG A 468 -3.17 19.33 11.37
N GLU A 469 -2.13 19.61 10.60
CA GLU A 469 -1.68 20.97 10.34
C GLU A 469 -1.77 21.39 8.88
N TYR A 470 -1.94 20.44 7.96
CA TYR A 470 -1.95 20.72 6.53
C TYR A 470 -3.23 20.20 5.84
N TYR A 471 -3.40 18.88 5.77
CA TYR A 471 -4.53 18.26 5.07
C TYR A 471 -4.90 16.93 5.70
N SER A 472 -6.19 16.68 5.90
CA SER A 472 -6.72 15.43 6.46
C SER A 472 -7.59 14.72 5.42
N PHE A 473 -7.92 13.45 5.71
CA PHE A 473 -8.89 12.70 4.93
C PHE A 473 -10.22 13.45 4.83
N ILE A 474 -10.78 13.49 3.64
CA ILE A 474 -12.16 13.88 3.36
C ILE A 474 -12.84 12.74 2.61
N PRO A 475 -14.13 12.45 2.89
CA PRO A 475 -14.85 11.41 2.15
C PRO A 475 -15.17 11.88 0.72
N PRO A 476 -15.23 10.94 -0.25
CA PRO A 476 -15.78 11.25 -1.57
C PRO A 476 -17.26 11.61 -1.47
N GLY A 477 -17.76 12.41 -2.41
CA GLY A 477 -19.17 12.77 -2.48
C GLY A 477 -20.05 11.55 -2.80
N GLY A 478 -21.26 11.50 -2.24
CA GLY A 478 -22.26 10.46 -2.55
C GLY A 478 -22.23 9.21 -1.68
N TYR A 479 -21.38 9.17 -0.65
CA TYR A 479 -21.26 8.04 0.27
C TYR A 479 -21.66 8.36 1.70
#